data_d91537791b0d8355444f64dc8ad3ca1d
#
_entry.id   d91537791b0d8355444f64dc8ad3ca1d
#
_cell.length_a   1.000
_cell.length_b   1.000
_cell.length_c   1.000
_cell.angle_alpha   90.00
_cell.angle_beta   90.00
_cell.angle_gamma   90.00
#
_symmetry.space_group_name_H-M   'P 1'
#
loop_
_entity.id
_entity.type
_entity.pdbx_description
1 polymer ?
#
loop_
_entity_poly.entity_id
_entity_poly.type
_entity_poly.pdbx_seq_one_letter_code
_entity_poly.pdbx_strand_id
1 'polypeptide(L)'
;KDAKTDDSTKTDTKAKGEQDMEGDLTDMHVKIVSAVRSGNDYNNQPTVLVTYEWTNTTDKNNSFAVLANPKVFQNGQELDTAMYLDNPEGYDSGSYLSELQPGATGTVTLGYVLKDDSEITVDVTNLLDFSDTAKVTYKFAI
;
A
#
# COMPACT_ATOMS: atom_id res chain seq x y z
N LYS A 1 23.09 17.54 -2.21
CA LYS A 1 22.66 17.86 -2.25
C LYS A 1 22.42 17.84 -2.11
N ASP A 2 22.62 17.28 -2.05
CA ASP A 2 22.08 17.39 -1.93
C ASP A 2 21.87 17.26 -1.68
N ALA A 3 22.03 16.69 -1.12
CA ALA A 3 21.44 16.70 -0.80
C ALA A 3 21.31 16.47 -0.66
N LYS A 4 21.36 16.14 -0.71
CA LYS A 4 20.79 16.07 -0.76
C LYS A 4 20.70 15.81 -0.58
N THR A 5 21.11 15.44 -0.58
CA THR A 5 20.68 15.39 -0.71
C THR A 5 20.66 15.12 -0.65
N ASP A 6 20.94 14.71 -0.48
CA ASP A 6 20.54 14.76 -0.61
C ASP A 6 20.40 14.59 -0.72
N ASP A 7 20.66 14.11 -0.58
CA ASP A 7 20.16 14.24 -0.82
C ASP A 7 20.06 14.08 -1.25
N SER A 8 20.37 13.88 -1.28
CA SER A 8 19.89 13.97 -1.71
C SER A 8 19.92 13.47 -1.93
N THR A 9 20.32 13.42 -1.95
CA THR A 9 20.03 13.17 -2.15
C THR A 9 19.81 12.58 -2.17
N LYS A 10 19.57 12.63 -2.21
CA LYS A 10 19.06 12.09 -2.16
C LYS A 10 18.68 12.01 -2.93
N THR A 11 18.58 12.08 -3.20
CA THR A 11 18.07 12.01 -3.82
C THR A 11 17.94 11.75 -4.90
N ASP A 12 17.82 12.10 -5.04
CA ASP A 12 17.92 11.69 -6.33
C ASP A 12 18.35 10.29 -6.63
N THR A 13 18.46 9.46 -5.82
CA THR A 13 18.66 8.05 -5.96
C THR A 13 17.37 7.28 -6.21
N LYS A 14 16.24 7.92 -6.05
CA LYS A 14 14.93 7.30 -6.30
C LYS A 14 14.62 7.26 -7.79
N ALA A 15 13.92 6.20 -8.24
CA ALA A 15 13.41 6.15 -9.58
C ALA A 15 12.43 7.29 -9.82
N LYS A 16 12.32 7.72 -11.07
CA LYS A 16 11.40 8.79 -11.43
C LYS A 16 9.98 8.41 -11.07
N GLY A 17 9.27 9.29 -10.38
CA GLY A 17 7.90 9.07 -9.96
C GLY A 17 7.73 8.32 -8.65
N GLU A 18 8.85 7.90 -8.03
CA GLU A 18 8.78 7.21 -6.74
C GLU A 18 8.59 8.22 -5.62
N GLN A 19 7.65 7.91 -4.70
CA GLN A 19 7.31 8.78 -3.57
C GLN A 19 7.36 7.95 -2.30
N ASP A 20 7.98 8.49 -1.26
CA ASP A 20 8.24 7.76 -0.02
C ASP A 20 7.06 7.88 0.93
N MET A 21 6.40 6.75 1.21
CA MET A 21 5.33 6.60 2.19
C MET A 21 4.02 7.26 1.80
N GLU A 22 4.04 8.46 1.25
CA GLU A 22 2.84 9.23 0.90
C GLU A 22 3.08 10.00 -0.38
N GLY A 23 2.05 10.07 -1.25
CA GLY A 23 2.19 10.82 -2.48
C GLY A 23 0.95 10.76 -3.35
N ASP A 24 1.05 11.42 -4.51
CA ASP A 24 -0.04 11.51 -5.47
C ASP A 24 0.17 10.53 -6.61
N LEU A 25 -0.89 9.77 -6.90
CA LEU A 25 -1.00 8.98 -8.11
C LEU A 25 -1.99 9.69 -9.04
N THR A 26 -2.21 9.14 -10.24
CA THR A 26 -3.08 9.80 -11.21
C THR A 26 -4.49 10.04 -10.65
N ASP A 27 -5.04 9.04 -9.96
CA ASP A 27 -6.44 9.07 -9.54
C ASP A 27 -6.64 9.18 -8.03
N MET A 28 -5.56 9.28 -7.27
CA MET A 28 -5.68 9.32 -5.82
C MET A 28 -4.44 9.89 -5.17
N HIS A 29 -4.62 10.37 -3.94
CA HIS A 29 -3.53 10.59 -3.00
C HIS A 29 -3.52 9.41 -2.04
N VAL A 30 -2.37 8.82 -1.74
CA VAL A 30 -2.32 7.64 -0.88
C VAL A 30 -1.16 7.75 0.09
N LYS A 31 -1.40 7.24 1.31
CA LYS A 31 -0.39 7.15 2.36
C LYS A 31 -0.36 5.72 2.88
N ILE A 32 0.84 5.14 2.95
CA ILE A 32 1.06 3.83 3.57
C ILE A 32 1.28 4.07 5.06
N VAL A 33 0.27 3.75 5.88
CA VAL A 33 0.23 4.19 7.27
C VAL A 33 1.02 3.28 8.19
N SER A 34 0.82 1.96 8.08
CA SER A 34 1.42 1.02 9.02
C SER A 34 1.41 -0.40 8.47
N ALA A 35 2.27 -1.22 9.06
CA ALA A 35 2.28 -2.67 8.83
C ALA A 35 2.47 -3.34 10.18
N VAL A 36 1.54 -4.21 10.56
CA VAL A 36 1.53 -4.84 11.89
C VAL A 36 1.28 -6.33 11.72
N ARG A 37 2.11 -7.15 12.35
CA ARG A 37 1.89 -8.61 12.35
C ARG A 37 0.54 -8.92 12.96
N SER A 38 -0.14 -9.92 12.40
CA SER A 38 -1.47 -10.31 12.82
C SER A 38 -1.55 -11.82 12.99
N GLY A 39 -2.76 -12.30 13.28
CA GLY A 39 -3.00 -13.73 13.46
C GLY A 39 -2.80 -14.49 12.16
N ASN A 40 -2.81 -15.82 12.27
CA ASN A 40 -2.59 -16.68 11.12
C ASN A 40 -3.81 -16.70 10.20
N ASP A 41 -3.56 -16.97 8.92
CA ASP A 41 -4.63 -17.10 7.94
C ASP A 41 -5.33 -18.46 8.04
N TYR A 42 -6.22 -18.74 7.09
CA TYR A 42 -7.00 -19.98 7.08
C TYR A 42 -6.11 -21.23 6.98
N ASN A 43 -4.89 -21.08 6.46
CA ASN A 43 -3.93 -22.17 6.28
C ASN A 43 -2.83 -22.13 7.34
N ASN A 44 -3.09 -21.47 8.46
CA ASN A 44 -2.20 -21.37 9.61
C ASN A 44 -0.84 -20.74 9.28
N GLN A 45 -0.80 -19.81 8.32
CA GLN A 45 0.40 -19.09 7.94
C GLN A 45 0.41 -17.70 8.59
N PRO A 46 1.59 -17.19 9.01
CA PRO A 46 1.66 -15.87 9.62
C PRO A 46 1.31 -14.77 8.63
N THR A 47 0.70 -13.69 9.11
CA THR A 47 0.26 -12.60 8.26
C THR A 47 0.68 -11.24 8.80
N VAL A 48 0.58 -10.23 7.94
CA VAL A 48 0.79 -8.83 8.29
C VAL A 48 -0.41 -8.04 7.78
N LEU A 49 -0.89 -7.09 8.59
CA LEU A 49 -1.93 -6.15 8.17
C LEU A 49 -1.26 -4.84 7.76
N VAL A 50 -1.54 -4.40 6.55
CA VAL A 50 -1.04 -3.12 6.02
C VAL A 50 -2.20 -2.17 5.90
N THR A 51 -2.06 -0.99 6.47
CA THR A 51 -3.09 0.04 6.48
C THR A 51 -2.71 1.15 5.52
N TYR A 52 -3.67 1.52 4.66
CA TYR A 52 -3.54 2.58 3.68
C TYR A 52 -4.60 3.64 3.97
N GLU A 53 -4.21 4.90 3.82
CA GLU A 53 -5.15 6.02 3.84
C GLU A 53 -5.15 6.63 2.44
N TRP A 54 -6.33 6.84 1.85
CA TRP A 54 -6.37 7.33 0.48
C TRP A 54 -7.47 8.36 0.30
N THR A 55 -7.24 9.27 -0.64
CA THR A 55 -8.20 10.32 -1.02
C THR A 55 -8.55 10.14 -2.47
N ASN A 56 -9.85 10.15 -2.77
CA ASN A 56 -10.35 10.08 -4.14
C ASN A 56 -10.19 11.45 -4.80
N THR A 57 -9.26 11.57 -5.74
CA THR A 57 -9.00 12.82 -6.45
C THR A 57 -9.66 12.87 -7.82
N THR A 58 -10.50 11.86 -8.14
CA THR A 58 -11.28 11.86 -9.38
C THR A 58 -12.56 12.66 -9.19
N ASP A 59 -13.30 12.86 -10.28
CA ASP A 59 -14.57 13.58 -10.24
C ASP A 59 -15.79 12.66 -10.09
N LYS A 60 -15.56 11.38 -9.79
CA LYS A 60 -16.61 10.37 -9.61
C LYS A 60 -16.38 9.59 -8.34
N ASN A 61 -17.44 8.92 -7.85
CA ASN A 61 -17.28 7.98 -6.75
C ASN A 61 -16.40 6.81 -7.19
N ASN A 62 -15.47 6.41 -6.36
CA ASN A 62 -14.56 5.31 -6.67
C ASN A 62 -14.13 4.60 -5.40
N SER A 63 -13.69 3.36 -5.55
CA SER A 63 -13.16 2.55 -4.45
C SER A 63 -11.66 2.35 -4.60
N PHE A 64 -11.01 1.98 -3.51
CA PHE A 64 -9.59 1.65 -3.53
C PHE A 64 -9.34 0.45 -4.48
N ALA A 65 -10.26 -0.52 -4.45
CA ALA A 65 -10.14 -1.72 -5.30
C ALA A 65 -10.11 -1.39 -6.78
N VAL A 66 -10.82 -0.35 -7.20
CA VAL A 66 -10.91 0.02 -8.62
C VAL A 66 -9.71 0.86 -9.05
N LEU A 67 -9.23 1.74 -8.19
CA LEU A 67 -8.20 2.71 -8.56
C LEU A 67 -6.78 2.25 -8.25
N ALA A 68 -6.58 1.48 -7.18
CA ALA A 68 -5.26 1.19 -6.65
C ALA A 68 -4.78 -0.21 -7.01
N ASN A 69 -3.46 -0.35 -7.08
CA ASN A 69 -2.80 -1.64 -7.25
C ASN A 69 -1.76 -1.79 -6.14
N PRO A 70 -2.21 -2.12 -4.91
CA PRO A 70 -1.27 -2.29 -3.81
C PRO A 70 -0.59 -3.66 -3.91
N LYS A 71 0.71 -3.67 -3.66
CA LYS A 71 1.51 -4.91 -3.63
C LYS A 71 2.46 -4.87 -2.46
N VAL A 72 2.70 -6.02 -1.86
CA VAL A 72 3.65 -6.16 -0.78
C VAL A 72 4.67 -7.21 -1.18
N PHE A 73 5.94 -6.88 -0.96
CA PHE A 73 7.06 -7.76 -1.34
C PHE A 73 7.89 -8.10 -0.10
N GLN A 74 8.43 -9.29 -0.10
CA GLN A 74 9.38 -9.72 0.92
C GLN A 74 10.48 -10.51 0.21
N ASN A 75 11.73 -10.12 0.43
CA ASN A 75 12.88 -10.72 -0.25
C ASN A 75 12.75 -10.65 -1.78
N GLY A 76 12.15 -9.57 -2.28
CA GLY A 76 11.97 -9.36 -3.72
C GLY A 76 10.82 -10.12 -4.34
N GLN A 77 10.04 -10.85 -3.56
CA GLN A 77 8.91 -11.64 -4.07
C GLN A 77 7.59 -11.08 -3.56
N GLU A 78 6.60 -11.01 -4.45
CA GLU A 78 5.28 -10.53 -4.08
C GLU A 78 4.61 -11.52 -3.13
N LEU A 79 4.01 -10.99 -2.06
CA LEU A 79 3.26 -11.79 -1.09
C LEU A 79 1.81 -11.95 -1.54
N ASP A 80 1.25 -13.11 -1.23
CA ASP A 80 -0.17 -13.37 -1.49
C ASP A 80 -1.02 -12.61 -0.47
N THR A 81 -2.23 -12.23 -0.87
CA THR A 81 -3.20 -11.68 0.07
C THR A 81 -3.66 -12.78 1.02
N ALA A 82 -3.86 -12.39 2.27
CA ALA A 82 -4.28 -13.34 3.30
C ALA A 82 -5.79 -13.57 3.24
N MET A 83 -6.20 -14.79 3.54
CA MET A 83 -7.61 -15.16 3.69
C MET A 83 -7.81 -15.71 5.09
N TYR A 84 -8.77 -15.17 5.82
CA TYR A 84 -8.97 -15.52 7.22
C TYR A 84 -10.28 -16.29 7.41
N LEU A 85 -10.25 -17.30 8.30
CA LEU A 85 -11.48 -17.95 8.76
C LEU A 85 -12.22 -17.00 9.70
N ASP A 86 -11.48 -16.40 10.64
CA ASP A 86 -11.99 -15.38 11.54
C ASP A 86 -11.14 -14.13 11.33
N ASN A 87 -11.77 -13.04 10.97
CA ASN A 87 -11.04 -11.81 10.70
C ASN A 87 -10.35 -11.31 11.96
N PRO A 88 -9.03 -11.04 11.89
CA PRO A 88 -8.31 -10.52 13.06
C PRO A 88 -8.73 -9.09 13.33
N GLU A 89 -8.48 -8.64 14.55
CA GLU A 89 -8.73 -7.26 14.94
C GLU A 89 -7.95 -6.32 14.04
N GLY A 90 -8.60 -5.27 13.56
CA GLY A 90 -8.00 -4.27 12.69
C GLY A 90 -8.09 -4.59 11.20
N TYR A 91 -8.45 -5.80 10.83
CA TYR A 91 -8.64 -6.18 9.43
C TYR A 91 -9.95 -5.61 8.92
N ASP A 92 -9.91 -4.92 7.79
CA ASP A 92 -11.09 -4.26 7.23
C ASP A 92 -11.07 -4.41 5.71
N SER A 93 -11.52 -5.56 5.22
CA SER A 93 -11.59 -5.80 3.78
C SER A 93 -12.79 -5.11 3.14
N GLY A 94 -13.81 -4.77 3.92
CA GLY A 94 -14.99 -4.07 3.38
C GLY A 94 -14.64 -2.71 2.83
N SER A 95 -13.75 -2.00 3.50
CA SER A 95 -13.34 -0.66 3.06
C SER A 95 -12.59 -0.68 1.73
N TYR A 96 -11.99 -1.82 1.36
CA TYR A 96 -11.32 -1.97 0.07
C TYR A 96 -12.30 -1.79 -1.10
N LEU A 97 -13.54 -2.24 -0.93
CA LEU A 97 -14.58 -2.19 -1.96
C LEU A 97 -15.51 -0.99 -1.80
N SER A 98 -15.45 -0.28 -0.68
CA SER A 98 -16.36 0.85 -0.41
C SER A 98 -15.97 2.07 -1.25
N GLU A 99 -16.98 2.76 -1.77
CA GLU A 99 -16.74 3.95 -2.58
C GLU A 99 -16.61 5.20 -1.72
N LEU A 100 -15.70 6.06 -2.14
CA LEU A 100 -15.58 7.42 -1.60
C LEU A 100 -16.02 8.40 -2.67
N GLN A 101 -16.65 9.48 -2.24
CA GLN A 101 -17.00 10.59 -3.12
C GLN A 101 -15.74 11.39 -3.46
N PRO A 102 -15.78 12.19 -4.54
CA PRO A 102 -14.64 13.06 -4.88
C PRO A 102 -14.22 13.92 -3.69
N GLY A 103 -12.93 13.91 -3.41
CA GLY A 103 -12.34 14.67 -2.32
C GLY A 103 -12.38 14.01 -0.95
N ALA A 104 -13.08 12.88 -0.82
CA ALA A 104 -13.19 12.19 0.47
C ALA A 104 -11.97 11.31 0.72
N THR A 105 -11.66 11.13 2.00
CA THR A 105 -10.53 10.31 2.46
C THR A 105 -11.06 9.14 3.28
N GLY A 106 -10.48 7.97 3.07
CA GLY A 106 -10.83 6.76 3.82
C GLY A 106 -9.61 5.91 4.10
N THR A 107 -9.82 4.88 4.91
CA THR A 107 -8.77 3.98 5.35
C THR A 107 -9.11 2.55 4.94
N VAL A 108 -8.10 1.82 4.45
CA VAL A 108 -8.22 0.43 4.03
C VAL A 108 -7.14 -0.38 4.72
N THR A 109 -7.49 -1.56 5.27
CA THR A 109 -6.50 -2.45 5.88
C THR A 109 -6.61 -3.82 5.24
N LEU A 110 -5.51 -4.26 4.63
CA LEU A 110 -5.45 -5.53 3.91
C LEU A 110 -4.41 -6.44 4.56
N GLY A 111 -4.64 -7.75 4.48
CA GLY A 111 -3.73 -8.74 5.04
C GLY A 111 -2.92 -9.44 3.96
N TYR A 112 -1.67 -9.77 4.28
CA TYR A 112 -0.75 -10.46 3.37
C TYR A 112 -0.04 -11.59 4.12
N VAL A 113 0.27 -12.66 3.40
CA VAL A 113 0.92 -13.85 3.98
C VAL A 113 2.42 -13.63 4.00
N LEU A 114 3.02 -13.72 5.19
CA LEU A 114 4.46 -13.58 5.37
C LEU A 114 5.18 -14.88 5.03
N LYS A 115 6.35 -14.76 4.43
CA LYS A 115 7.22 -15.91 4.14
C LYS A 115 8.24 -16.14 5.24
N ASP A 116 8.72 -15.06 5.86
CA ASP A 116 9.68 -15.12 6.96
C ASP A 116 9.61 -13.83 7.79
N ASP A 117 10.64 -13.53 8.56
CA ASP A 117 10.67 -12.37 9.45
C ASP A 117 11.38 -11.16 8.83
N SER A 118 11.72 -11.22 7.54
CA SER A 118 12.42 -10.12 6.87
C SER A 118 11.51 -8.91 6.70
N GLU A 119 12.11 -7.75 6.50
CA GLU A 119 11.34 -6.54 6.21
C GLU A 119 10.50 -6.71 4.95
N ILE A 120 9.43 -5.93 4.87
CA ILE A 120 8.56 -5.91 3.71
C ILE A 120 8.64 -4.55 3.01
N THR A 121 8.37 -4.55 1.70
CA THR A 121 8.21 -3.35 0.91
C THR A 121 6.79 -3.28 0.42
N VAL A 122 6.13 -2.15 0.69
CA VAL A 122 4.75 -1.91 0.24
C VAL A 122 4.80 -0.92 -0.92
N ASP A 123 4.19 -1.28 -2.04
CA ASP A 123 4.09 -0.43 -3.23
C ASP A 123 2.63 -0.19 -3.56
N VAL A 124 2.28 1.03 -3.92
CA VAL A 124 0.95 1.36 -4.43
C VAL A 124 1.11 2.11 -5.74
N THR A 125 0.48 1.61 -6.78
CA THR A 125 0.43 2.26 -8.09
C THR A 125 -1.03 2.39 -8.51
N ASN A 126 -1.25 3.09 -9.63
CA ASN A 126 -2.59 3.24 -10.22
C ASN A 126 -2.89 1.98 -11.04
N LEU A 127 -4.05 1.38 -10.81
CA LEU A 127 -4.34 0.06 -11.40
C LEU A 127 -4.44 0.10 -12.93
N LEU A 128 -5.09 1.12 -13.47
CA LEU A 128 -5.40 1.15 -14.90
C LEU A 128 -4.56 2.12 -15.72
N ASP A 129 -3.58 2.75 -15.11
CA ASP A 129 -2.74 3.71 -15.82
C ASP A 129 -1.39 3.08 -16.12
N PHE A 130 -1.28 2.43 -17.27
CA PHE A 130 -0.08 1.71 -17.65
C PHE A 130 1.05 2.62 -18.12
N SER A 131 0.76 3.90 -18.35
CA SER A 131 1.80 4.87 -18.74
C SER A 131 2.36 5.61 -17.53
N ASP A 132 1.69 5.50 -16.37
CA ASP A 132 2.07 6.21 -15.16
C ASP A 132 3.20 5.47 -14.46
N THR A 133 4.30 6.18 -14.20
CA THR A 133 5.43 5.62 -13.45
C THR A 133 5.39 6.02 -11.99
N ALA A 134 4.37 6.79 -11.57
CA ALA A 134 4.25 7.21 -10.18
C ALA A 134 3.94 6.02 -9.27
N LYS A 135 4.60 5.99 -8.13
CA LYS A 135 4.47 4.90 -7.17
C LYS A 135 4.71 5.46 -5.77
N VAL A 136 3.88 5.04 -4.82
CA VAL A 136 4.13 5.30 -3.40
C VAL A 136 4.69 4.01 -2.81
N THR A 137 5.79 4.10 -2.10
CA THR A 137 6.51 2.92 -1.59
C THR A 137 7.01 3.17 -0.18
N TYR A 138 7.05 2.12 0.63
CA TYR A 138 7.63 2.21 1.97
C TYR A 138 8.05 0.84 2.47
N LYS A 139 9.14 0.80 3.23
CA LYS A 139 9.67 -0.43 3.83
C LYS A 139 9.36 -0.46 5.31
N PHE A 140 8.91 -1.60 5.78
CA PHE A 140 8.63 -1.82 7.20
C PHE A 140 9.46 -2.99 7.72
N ALA A 141 10.09 -2.78 8.87
CA ALA A 141 10.58 -3.88 9.68
C ALA A 141 9.38 -4.47 10.44
N ILE A 142 9.31 -5.77 10.48
CA ILE A 142 8.16 -6.44 11.10
C ILE A 142 8.56 -7.43 12.17
#